data_04e0188141b97a431facc8ea7ca0221c
#
_entry.id   04e0188141b97a431facc8ea7ca0221c
#
_cell.length_a   1.000
_cell.length_b   1.000
_cell.length_c   1.000
_cell.angle_alpha   90.00
_cell.angle_beta   90.00
_cell.angle_gamma   90.00
#
_symmetry.space_group_name_H-M   'P 1'
#
loop_
_entity.id
_entity.type
_entity.pdbx_description
1 polymer ?
#
loop_
_entity_poly.entity_id
_entity_poly.type
_entity_poly.pdbx_seq_one_letter_code
_entity_poly.pdbx_strand_id
1 'polypeptide(L)'
;MARPKNKEELLQQSAESYQKLLDLIDSIPKEKQQLAFPFEDRDKNIRDVVVHLHEWHNMALDWYQVGMRGDKPFMPAEGYTWRTTPELNLVIWQKYQETDLETAMELLNKTHHAEMEIIAEHSNEELFTKKYYKWTNTTSLGAILFQAQRATMNGL
;
A
#
# COMPACT_ATOMS: atom_id res chain seq x y z
N MET A 1 -4.08 14.18 8.68
CA MET A 1 -4.14 14.85 7.37
C MET A 1 -5.42 14.52 6.64
N ALA A 2 -6.01 15.52 6.02
CA ALA A 2 -7.21 15.29 5.22
C ALA A 2 -6.89 14.42 4.00
N ARG A 3 -7.86 13.65 3.53
CA ARG A 3 -7.71 12.84 2.33
C ARG A 3 -7.46 13.76 1.11
N PRO A 4 -6.65 13.33 0.15
CA PRO A 4 -6.42 14.12 -1.06
C PRO A 4 -7.72 14.31 -1.84
N LYS A 5 -7.90 15.49 -2.38
CA LYS A 5 -9.12 15.87 -3.12
C LYS A 5 -8.89 15.99 -4.61
N ASN A 6 -7.65 15.94 -5.04
CA ASN A 6 -7.27 16.07 -6.44
C ASN A 6 -5.95 15.36 -6.71
N LYS A 7 -5.60 15.24 -7.98
CA LYS A 7 -4.39 14.53 -8.43
C LYS A 7 -3.12 15.09 -7.80
N GLU A 8 -3.00 16.42 -7.75
CA GLU A 8 -1.82 17.06 -7.19
C GLU A 8 -1.63 16.71 -5.72
N GLU A 9 -2.72 16.79 -4.93
CA GLU A 9 -2.68 16.41 -3.52
C GLU A 9 -2.36 14.92 -3.35
N LEU A 10 -2.92 14.07 -4.20
CA LEU A 10 -2.64 12.63 -4.13
C LEU A 10 -1.17 12.32 -4.39
N LEU A 11 -0.59 12.92 -5.42
CA LEU A 11 0.84 12.77 -5.72
C LEU A 11 1.70 13.26 -4.56
N GLN A 12 1.38 14.43 -4.04
CA GLN A 12 2.14 15.05 -2.95
C GLN A 12 2.07 14.21 -1.67
N GLN A 13 0.86 13.83 -1.25
CA GLN A 13 0.68 13.06 -0.01
C GLN A 13 1.31 11.68 -0.11
N SER A 14 1.20 11.03 -1.27
CA SER A 14 1.81 9.71 -1.49
C SER A 14 3.33 9.78 -1.41
N ALA A 15 3.93 10.79 -2.04
CA ALA A 15 5.37 10.99 -2.00
C ALA A 15 5.86 11.34 -0.60
N GLU A 16 5.14 12.20 0.11
CA GLU A 16 5.51 12.61 1.47
C GLU A 16 5.40 11.46 2.46
N SER A 17 4.34 10.66 2.37
CA SER A 17 4.16 9.52 3.26
C SER A 17 5.28 8.49 3.08
N TYR A 18 5.64 8.22 1.84
CA TYR A 18 6.72 7.30 1.55
C TYR A 18 8.05 7.84 2.08
N GLN A 19 8.34 9.11 1.83
CA GLN A 19 9.59 9.75 2.31
C GLN A 19 9.66 9.76 3.84
N LYS A 20 8.54 10.00 4.52
CA LYS A 20 8.49 9.94 5.99
C LYS A 20 8.86 8.55 6.51
N LEU A 21 8.37 7.50 5.84
CA LEU A 21 8.71 6.13 6.23
C LEU A 21 10.21 5.89 6.05
N LEU A 22 10.78 6.30 4.91
CA LEU A 22 12.22 6.14 4.66
C LEU A 22 13.04 6.91 5.68
N ASP A 23 12.65 8.15 5.98
CA ASP A 23 13.37 8.99 6.95
C ASP A 23 13.31 8.38 8.35
N LEU A 24 12.16 7.84 8.73
CA LEU A 24 12.00 7.17 10.02
C LEU A 24 12.93 5.97 10.15
N ILE A 25 12.98 5.13 9.12
CA ILE A 25 13.86 3.95 9.11
C ILE A 25 15.32 4.39 9.15
N ASP A 26 15.69 5.40 8.35
CA ASP A 26 17.07 5.91 8.30
C ASP A 26 17.49 6.56 9.62
N SER A 27 16.54 7.06 10.42
CA SER A 27 16.84 7.64 11.73
C SER A 27 17.23 6.57 12.76
N ILE A 28 16.96 5.31 12.48
CA ILE A 28 17.31 4.19 13.38
C ILE A 28 18.68 3.67 12.98
N PRO A 29 19.64 3.55 13.93
CA PRO A 29 20.96 2.99 13.62
C PRO A 29 20.84 1.63 12.92
N LYS A 30 21.66 1.40 11.91
CA LYS A 30 21.59 0.19 11.08
C LYS A 30 21.57 -1.10 11.89
N GLU A 31 22.37 -1.16 12.94
CA GLU A 31 22.45 -2.33 13.80
C GLU A 31 21.17 -2.58 14.61
N LYS A 32 20.29 -1.59 14.67
CA LYS A 32 19.02 -1.70 15.41
C LYS A 32 17.79 -1.85 14.50
N GLN A 33 17.96 -1.70 13.19
CA GLN A 33 16.82 -1.74 12.25
C GLN A 33 16.16 -3.11 12.16
N GLN A 34 16.83 -4.17 12.56
CA GLN A 34 16.31 -5.53 12.49
C GLN A 34 15.81 -6.06 13.84
N LEU A 35 15.85 -5.24 14.88
CA LEU A 35 15.39 -5.65 16.22
C LEU A 35 13.88 -5.74 16.27
N ALA A 36 13.39 -6.65 17.12
CA ALA A 36 11.97 -6.77 17.39
C ALA A 36 11.46 -5.53 18.11
N PHE A 37 10.21 -5.14 17.84
CA PHE A 37 9.56 -4.04 18.52
C PHE A 37 9.36 -4.38 20.02
N PRO A 38 9.40 -3.39 20.90
CA PRO A 38 9.20 -3.62 22.34
C PRO A 38 7.74 -3.79 22.75
N PHE A 39 6.83 -3.95 21.80
CA PHE A 39 5.40 -4.12 22.05
C PHE A 39 4.86 -5.32 21.27
N GLU A 40 3.71 -5.83 21.70
CA GLU A 40 3.03 -6.94 21.04
C GLU A 40 2.16 -6.43 19.90
N ASP A 41 2.39 -6.94 18.70
CA ASP A 41 1.57 -6.66 17.52
C ASP A 41 1.82 -7.76 16.49
N ARG A 42 0.99 -7.80 15.44
CA ARG A 42 1.21 -8.69 14.30
C ARG A 42 2.59 -8.45 13.70
N ASP A 43 2.90 -7.19 13.39
CA ASP A 43 4.18 -6.80 12.86
C ASP A 43 5.19 -6.70 14.00
N LYS A 44 6.22 -7.54 13.94
CA LYS A 44 7.20 -7.69 15.01
C LYS A 44 8.43 -6.81 14.85
N ASN A 45 8.68 -6.32 13.63
CA ASN A 45 9.86 -5.53 13.31
C ASN A 45 9.58 -4.65 12.08
N ILE A 46 10.56 -3.85 11.69
CA ILE A 46 10.44 -2.95 10.54
C ILE A 46 10.19 -3.73 9.25
N ARG A 47 10.89 -4.86 9.05
CA ARG A 47 10.69 -5.69 7.87
C ARG A 47 9.21 -6.07 7.70
N ASP A 48 8.56 -6.48 8.78
CA ASP A 48 7.14 -6.87 8.74
C ASP A 48 6.26 -5.73 8.27
N VAL A 49 6.50 -4.51 8.74
CA VAL A 49 5.75 -3.33 8.33
C VAL A 49 5.96 -3.04 6.84
N VAL A 50 7.21 -3.10 6.39
CA VAL A 50 7.57 -2.80 5.00
C VAL A 50 6.93 -3.79 4.03
N VAL A 51 7.02 -5.10 4.30
CA VAL A 51 6.43 -6.10 3.41
C VAL A 51 4.91 -6.07 3.41
N HIS A 52 4.29 -5.73 4.55
CA HIS A 52 2.86 -5.56 4.62
C HIS A 52 2.40 -4.44 3.68
N LEU A 53 3.08 -3.31 3.73
CA LEU A 53 2.78 -2.18 2.86
C LEU A 53 3.02 -2.54 1.39
N HIS A 54 4.14 -3.21 1.10
CA HIS A 54 4.45 -3.69 -0.24
C HIS A 54 3.33 -4.59 -0.80
N GLU A 55 2.88 -5.56 -0.01
CA GLU A 55 1.86 -6.49 -0.49
C GLU A 55 0.51 -5.79 -0.74
N TRP A 56 0.14 -4.81 0.09
CA TRP A 56 -1.06 -4.04 -0.16
C TRP A 56 -0.95 -3.19 -1.44
N HIS A 57 0.24 -2.61 -1.70
CA HIS A 57 0.51 -1.97 -2.99
C HIS A 57 0.37 -2.97 -4.14
N ASN A 58 0.94 -4.15 -3.96
CA ASN A 58 0.91 -5.19 -4.98
C ASN A 58 -0.53 -5.64 -5.29
N MET A 59 -1.36 -5.79 -4.25
CA MET A 59 -2.77 -6.11 -4.43
C MET A 59 -3.50 -4.99 -5.18
N ALA A 60 -3.24 -3.73 -4.83
CA ALA A 60 -3.85 -2.59 -5.53
C ALA A 60 -3.44 -2.54 -7.00
N LEU A 61 -2.19 -2.85 -7.31
CA LEU A 61 -1.72 -2.93 -8.69
C LEU A 61 -2.45 -4.05 -9.45
N ASP A 62 -2.71 -5.17 -8.80
CA ASP A 62 -3.47 -6.27 -9.39
C ASP A 62 -4.92 -5.87 -9.65
N TRP A 63 -5.59 -5.24 -8.67
CA TRP A 63 -6.96 -4.75 -8.87
C TRP A 63 -7.01 -3.81 -10.08
N TYR A 64 -6.04 -2.92 -10.17
CA TYR A 64 -5.97 -1.96 -11.27
C TYR A 64 -5.83 -2.67 -12.62
N GLN A 65 -4.89 -3.60 -12.74
CA GLN A 65 -4.66 -4.32 -13.99
C GLN A 65 -5.88 -5.12 -14.42
N VAL A 66 -6.48 -5.86 -13.50
CA VAL A 66 -7.68 -6.67 -13.77
C VAL A 66 -8.86 -5.78 -14.12
N GLY A 67 -9.07 -4.73 -13.33
CA GLY A 67 -10.20 -3.81 -13.52
C GLY A 67 -10.12 -3.04 -14.83
N MET A 68 -8.93 -2.58 -15.19
CA MET A 68 -8.75 -1.81 -16.43
C MET A 68 -8.90 -2.67 -17.69
N ARG A 69 -8.75 -3.99 -17.58
CA ARG A 69 -9.06 -4.92 -18.68
C ARG A 69 -10.57 -5.12 -18.88
N GLY A 70 -11.40 -4.64 -17.96
CA GLY A 70 -12.83 -4.85 -17.99
C GLY A 70 -13.30 -6.04 -17.15
N ASP A 71 -12.42 -6.70 -16.44
CA ASP A 71 -12.75 -7.80 -15.54
C ASP A 71 -13.02 -7.26 -14.13
N LYS A 72 -13.60 -8.09 -13.28
CA LYS A 72 -13.86 -7.71 -11.89
C LYS A 72 -12.75 -8.26 -10.99
N PRO A 73 -11.94 -7.39 -10.38
CA PRO A 73 -10.89 -7.88 -9.49
C PRO A 73 -11.47 -8.43 -8.19
N PHE A 74 -10.76 -9.40 -7.60
CA PHE A 74 -11.05 -9.87 -6.26
C PHE A 74 -10.49 -8.85 -5.26
N MET A 75 -11.37 -8.23 -4.46
CA MET A 75 -10.95 -7.21 -3.49
C MET A 75 -11.37 -7.62 -2.09
N PRO A 76 -10.42 -7.71 -1.14
CA PRO A 76 -9.00 -7.37 -1.29
C PRO A 76 -8.17 -8.43 -2.01
N ALA A 77 -8.55 -9.72 -1.96
CA ALA A 77 -7.83 -10.80 -2.63
C ALA A 77 -8.77 -11.98 -2.84
N GLU A 78 -8.41 -12.90 -3.74
CA GLU A 78 -9.21 -14.10 -4.00
C GLU A 78 -9.36 -14.91 -2.71
N GLY A 79 -10.60 -15.29 -2.41
CA GLY A 79 -10.90 -16.06 -1.21
C GLY A 79 -11.10 -15.22 0.05
N TYR A 80 -10.96 -13.90 -0.04
CA TYR A 80 -11.11 -12.98 1.10
C TYR A 80 -12.10 -11.88 0.79
N THR A 81 -12.68 -11.32 1.87
CA THR A 81 -13.53 -10.12 1.80
C THR A 81 -12.91 -9.06 2.72
N TRP A 82 -13.43 -7.85 2.67
CA TRP A 82 -12.97 -6.80 3.60
C TRP A 82 -13.18 -7.20 5.06
N ARG A 83 -14.20 -8.05 5.33
CA ARG A 83 -14.45 -8.56 6.68
C ARG A 83 -13.36 -9.51 7.15
N THR A 84 -12.76 -10.28 6.24
CA THR A 84 -11.70 -11.25 6.58
C THR A 84 -10.30 -10.69 6.38
N THR A 85 -10.18 -9.36 6.34
CA THR A 85 -8.89 -8.68 6.22
C THR A 85 -7.87 -9.10 7.31
N PRO A 86 -8.26 -9.28 8.59
CA PRO A 86 -7.29 -9.73 9.60
C PRO A 86 -6.64 -11.06 9.25
N GLU A 87 -7.39 -12.00 8.72
CA GLU A 87 -6.88 -13.32 8.31
C GLU A 87 -5.95 -13.18 7.11
N LEU A 88 -6.31 -12.32 6.15
CA LEU A 88 -5.45 -12.02 5.00
C LEU A 88 -4.13 -11.39 5.46
N ASN A 89 -4.19 -10.43 6.37
CA ASN A 89 -2.99 -9.78 6.89
C ASN A 89 -2.05 -10.78 7.57
N LEU A 90 -2.58 -11.79 8.23
CA LEU A 90 -1.76 -12.84 8.84
C LEU A 90 -1.07 -13.69 7.77
N VAL A 91 -1.77 -14.03 6.70
CA VAL A 91 -1.19 -14.77 5.57
C VAL A 91 -0.07 -13.94 4.92
N ILE A 92 -0.28 -12.65 4.74
CA ILE A 92 0.74 -11.73 4.21
C ILE A 92 1.96 -11.74 5.12
N TRP A 93 1.76 -11.64 6.42
CA TRP A 93 2.84 -11.66 7.41
C TRP A 93 3.66 -12.95 7.28
N GLN A 94 2.99 -14.10 7.19
CA GLN A 94 3.66 -15.40 7.06
C GLN A 94 4.44 -15.53 5.75
N LYS A 95 3.93 -14.96 4.68
CA LYS A 95 4.52 -15.04 3.34
C LYS A 95 5.94 -14.47 3.29
N TYR A 96 6.23 -13.46 4.09
CA TYR A 96 7.47 -12.70 4.00
C TYR A 96 8.45 -12.94 5.14
N GLN A 97 8.25 -13.98 5.95
CA GLN A 97 9.11 -14.21 7.13
C GLN A 97 10.56 -14.55 6.78
N GLU A 98 10.80 -15.05 5.55
CA GLU A 98 12.15 -15.36 5.08
C GLU A 98 12.79 -14.22 4.27
N THR A 99 12.08 -13.11 4.11
CA THR A 99 12.56 -11.95 3.35
C THR A 99 13.36 -11.03 4.27
N ASP A 100 14.58 -10.63 3.87
CA ASP A 100 15.37 -9.71 4.66
C ASP A 100 14.90 -8.25 4.46
N LEU A 101 15.37 -7.36 5.33
CA LEU A 101 14.94 -5.95 5.31
C LEU A 101 15.36 -5.26 4.01
N GLU A 102 16.55 -5.51 3.53
CA GLU A 102 17.06 -4.90 2.29
C GLU A 102 16.15 -5.26 1.10
N THR A 103 15.83 -6.54 0.96
CA THR A 103 14.94 -7.02 -0.09
C THR A 103 13.54 -6.42 0.07
N ALA A 104 13.03 -6.36 1.30
CA ALA A 104 11.73 -5.78 1.60
C ALA A 104 11.67 -4.31 1.14
N MET A 105 12.73 -3.54 1.41
CA MET A 105 12.80 -2.13 1.00
C MET A 105 12.83 -1.99 -0.53
N GLU A 106 13.53 -2.88 -1.23
CA GLU A 106 13.56 -2.88 -2.69
C GLU A 106 12.19 -3.19 -3.28
N LEU A 107 11.48 -4.16 -2.71
CA LEU A 107 10.12 -4.52 -3.14
C LEU A 107 9.17 -3.33 -2.97
N LEU A 108 9.20 -2.70 -1.81
CA LEU A 108 8.34 -1.55 -1.54
C LEU A 108 8.66 -0.39 -2.49
N ASN A 109 9.94 -0.14 -2.73
CA ASN A 109 10.34 0.92 -3.65
C ASN A 109 9.73 0.72 -5.04
N LYS A 110 9.76 -0.52 -5.54
CA LYS A 110 9.20 -0.86 -6.85
C LYS A 110 7.69 -0.66 -6.91
N THR A 111 6.97 -1.17 -5.91
CA THR A 111 5.50 -1.05 -5.92
C THR A 111 5.05 0.38 -5.68
N HIS A 112 5.77 1.14 -4.84
CA HIS A 112 5.48 2.56 -4.65
C HIS A 112 5.61 3.32 -5.97
N HIS A 113 6.72 3.13 -6.69
CA HIS A 113 6.95 3.82 -7.97
C HIS A 113 5.92 3.40 -9.02
N ALA A 114 5.52 2.13 -9.06
CA ALA A 114 4.48 1.67 -9.98
C ALA A 114 3.15 2.37 -9.71
N GLU A 115 2.76 2.54 -8.45
CA GLU A 115 1.54 3.28 -8.09
C GLU A 115 1.65 4.76 -8.46
N MET A 116 2.81 5.37 -8.22
CA MET A 116 3.03 6.78 -8.58
C MET A 116 2.91 7.00 -10.08
N GLU A 117 3.41 6.07 -10.89
CA GLU A 117 3.26 6.12 -12.36
C GLU A 117 1.80 6.05 -12.78
N ILE A 118 1.02 5.18 -12.16
CA ILE A 118 -0.41 5.07 -12.44
C ILE A 118 -1.10 6.41 -12.16
N ILE A 119 -0.84 6.98 -11.00
CA ILE A 119 -1.43 8.28 -10.64
C ILE A 119 -1.04 9.35 -11.67
N ALA A 120 0.22 9.38 -12.05
CA ALA A 120 0.72 10.38 -13.01
C ALA A 120 0.08 10.24 -14.40
N GLU A 121 -0.24 9.03 -14.82
CA GLU A 121 -0.82 8.76 -16.14
C GLU A 121 -2.30 9.12 -16.26
N HIS A 122 -3.01 9.20 -15.14
CA HIS A 122 -4.44 9.48 -15.15
C HIS A 122 -4.73 10.96 -14.97
N SER A 123 -5.84 11.43 -15.55
CA SER A 123 -6.31 12.79 -15.34
C SER A 123 -6.93 12.92 -13.95
N ASN A 124 -7.06 14.15 -13.48
CA ASN A 124 -7.75 14.43 -12.22
C ASN A 124 -9.18 13.87 -12.24
N GLU A 125 -9.88 14.01 -13.37
CA GLU A 125 -11.24 13.49 -13.53
C GLU A 125 -11.28 11.97 -13.39
N GLU A 126 -10.37 11.25 -14.04
CA GLU A 126 -10.28 9.80 -13.95
C GLU A 126 -10.01 9.32 -12.52
N LEU A 127 -9.19 10.05 -11.78
CA LEU A 127 -8.80 9.67 -10.41
C LEU A 127 -9.87 9.99 -9.38
N PHE A 128 -10.61 11.08 -9.55
CA PHE A 128 -11.48 11.58 -8.47
C PHE A 128 -12.97 11.57 -8.77
N THR A 129 -13.40 11.16 -9.97
CA THR A 129 -14.81 10.98 -10.24
C THR A 129 -15.23 9.62 -9.72
N LYS A 130 -16.17 9.60 -8.77
CA LYS A 130 -16.74 8.35 -8.25
C LYS A 130 -17.40 7.59 -9.38
N LYS A 131 -17.26 6.26 -9.39
CA LYS A 131 -17.84 5.38 -10.39
C LYS A 131 -17.35 5.63 -11.81
N TYR A 132 -16.24 6.32 -11.98
CA TYR A 132 -15.67 6.56 -13.32
C TYR A 132 -15.37 5.22 -14.01
N TYR A 133 -14.77 4.29 -13.27
CA TYR A 133 -14.56 2.92 -13.73
C TYR A 133 -15.55 1.99 -13.03
N LYS A 134 -16.05 1.00 -13.77
CA LYS A 134 -17.01 0.05 -13.21
C LYS A 134 -16.42 -0.74 -12.03
N TRP A 135 -15.16 -1.11 -12.13
CA TRP A 135 -14.51 -1.94 -11.11
C TRP A 135 -14.26 -1.23 -9.78
N THR A 136 -14.26 0.09 -9.76
CA THR A 136 -14.09 0.84 -8.52
C THR A 136 -15.37 0.92 -7.68
N ASN A 137 -16.45 0.34 -8.17
CA ASN A 137 -17.75 0.32 -7.50
C ASN A 137 -18.26 1.74 -7.20
N THR A 138 -18.51 2.08 -5.93
CA THR A 138 -19.05 3.38 -5.56
C THR A 138 -18.00 4.43 -5.22
N THR A 139 -16.71 4.07 -5.31
CA THR A 139 -15.64 4.98 -4.95
C THR A 139 -14.84 5.43 -6.19
N SER A 140 -13.75 6.15 -5.99
CA SER A 140 -12.88 6.64 -7.05
C SER A 140 -11.59 5.84 -7.09
N LEU A 141 -10.93 5.84 -8.25
CA LEU A 141 -9.61 5.22 -8.39
C LEU A 141 -8.60 5.82 -7.42
N GLY A 142 -8.60 7.15 -7.29
CA GLY A 142 -7.69 7.85 -6.37
C GLY A 142 -7.88 7.42 -4.92
N ALA A 143 -9.12 7.22 -4.49
CA ALA A 143 -9.41 6.78 -3.13
C ALA A 143 -8.89 5.36 -2.88
N ILE A 144 -9.04 4.46 -3.86
CA ILE A 144 -8.55 3.08 -3.73
C ILE A 144 -7.03 3.06 -3.62
N LEU A 145 -6.33 3.78 -4.49
CA LEU A 145 -4.86 3.84 -4.47
C LEU A 145 -4.34 4.45 -3.16
N PHE A 146 -4.98 5.53 -2.71
CA PHE A 146 -4.60 6.18 -1.47
C PHE A 146 -4.78 5.26 -0.25
N GLN A 147 -5.91 4.56 -0.19
CA GLN A 147 -6.21 3.65 0.91
C GLN A 147 -5.19 2.51 1.00
N ALA A 148 -4.80 1.93 -0.12
CA ALA A 148 -3.80 0.85 -0.15
C ALA A 148 -2.46 1.33 0.40
N GLN A 149 -2.06 2.58 0.10
CA GLN A 149 -0.82 3.15 0.60
C GLN A 149 -0.85 3.43 2.10
N ARG A 150 -2.03 3.64 2.67
CA ARG A 150 -2.19 3.97 4.09
C ARG A 150 -2.33 2.75 4.99
N ALA A 151 -2.46 1.57 4.42
CA ALA A 151 -2.85 0.37 5.16
C ALA A 151 -2.01 0.07 6.41
N THR A 152 -0.79 0.60 6.50
CA THR A 152 0.12 0.36 7.62
C THR A 152 0.63 1.60 8.32
N MET A 153 0.34 2.78 7.79
CA MET A 153 0.92 4.02 8.32
C MET A 153 0.45 4.35 9.74
N ASN A 154 -0.69 3.80 10.17
CA ASN A 154 -1.25 4.08 11.48
C ASN A 154 -0.55 3.32 12.61
N GLY A 155 0.30 2.34 12.31
CA GLY A 155 1.03 1.55 13.29
C GLY A 155 2.42 2.09 13.63
N LEU A 156 2.84 3.12 12.92
CA LEU A 156 4.13 3.75 13.11
C LEU A 156 3.98 5.14 13.72
#